data_c1762077268e0f5ff2e03b0b7a1e084e
#
_entry.id   c1762077268e0f5ff2e03b0b7a1e084e
#
_cell.length_a   1.000
_cell.length_b   1.000
_cell.length_c   1.000
_cell.angle_alpha   90.00
_cell.angle_beta   90.00
_cell.angle_gamma   90.00
#
_symmetry.space_group_name_H-M   'P 1'
#
loop_
_entity.id
_entity.type
_entity.pdbx_description
1 polymer ?
#
loop_
_entity_poly.entity_id
_entity_poly.type
_entity_poly.pdbx_seq_one_letter_code
_entity_poly.pdbx_strand_id
1 'polypeptide(L)'
;MPKEYGQFCPVAHALELVGERWSLLIIRELINGPKRYTDLAAALPGIGTNILAARLRDLEQADVVAKRQLPPPAAAKVYELTPYGEGLREPLYALARWGARSLAPPRADQMLAPGWLVNAVRATCTGGCVPETVFALHVDGESVTARFEDDQLVVEPGTAEDADVVIETDASTLFCVASGQIPIPEAVKTKAVKVIGSRKDAERFLSLFSFDEPRSRFVEHV
;
A
#
# COMPACT_ATOMS: atom_id res chain seq x y z
N MET A 1 -21.00 21.71 4.16
CA MET A 1 -19.80 22.54 4.22
C MET A 1 -18.72 21.73 4.92
N PRO A 2 -17.48 21.65 4.41
CA PRO A 2 -16.39 21.06 5.17
C PRO A 2 -16.31 21.80 6.51
N LYS A 3 -16.12 21.06 7.60
CA LYS A 3 -15.93 21.64 8.92
C LYS A 3 -14.54 22.24 8.96
N GLU A 4 -14.44 23.57 8.87
CA GLU A 4 -13.18 24.28 9.06
C GLU A 4 -12.79 24.24 10.54
N TYR A 5 -11.53 23.91 10.80
CA TYR A 5 -10.97 23.99 12.15
C TYR A 5 -10.67 25.42 12.58
N GLY A 6 -10.67 26.37 11.63
CA GLY A 6 -10.35 27.78 11.90
C GLY A 6 -8.91 27.99 12.37
N GLN A 7 -7.99 27.08 12.02
CA GLN A 7 -6.58 27.12 12.44
C GLN A 7 -5.68 27.32 11.25
N PHE A 8 -4.72 28.24 11.31
CA PHE A 8 -3.63 28.34 10.36
C PHE A 8 -2.58 27.23 10.66
N CYS A 9 -2.92 26.01 10.31
CA CYS A 9 -2.14 24.80 10.59
C CYS A 9 -2.21 23.85 9.38
N PRO A 10 -1.08 23.45 8.75
CA PRO A 10 -1.10 22.54 7.62
C PRO A 10 -1.75 21.18 7.93
N VAL A 11 -1.64 20.68 9.17
CA VAL A 11 -2.28 19.43 9.59
C VAL A 11 -3.80 19.60 9.67
N ALA A 12 -4.28 20.72 10.26
CA ALA A 12 -5.70 21.02 10.30
C ALA A 12 -6.27 21.12 8.88
N HIS A 13 -5.60 21.84 8.00
CA HIS A 13 -6.00 21.96 6.59
C HIS A 13 -6.04 20.60 5.87
N ALA A 14 -5.03 19.76 6.06
CA ALA A 14 -5.02 18.40 5.48
C ALA A 14 -6.24 17.58 5.99
N LEU A 15 -6.58 17.68 7.28
CA LEU A 15 -7.73 17.01 7.84
C LEU A 15 -9.07 17.57 7.33
N GLU A 16 -9.14 18.86 6.99
CA GLU A 16 -10.30 19.44 6.31
C GLU A 16 -10.53 18.82 4.93
N LEU A 17 -9.45 18.51 4.19
CA LEU A 17 -9.51 17.93 2.85
C LEU A 17 -9.77 16.41 2.87
N VAL A 18 -9.07 15.65 3.74
CA VAL A 18 -9.08 14.18 3.71
C VAL A 18 -9.41 13.51 5.04
N GLY A 19 -9.70 14.25 6.10
CA GLY A 19 -9.90 13.71 7.44
C GLY A 19 -11.24 12.99 7.65
N GLU A 20 -12.17 13.11 6.73
CA GLU A 20 -13.45 12.43 6.84
C GLU A 20 -13.28 10.90 6.69
N ARG A 21 -14.07 10.15 7.48
CA ARG A 21 -14.07 8.69 7.40
C ARG A 21 -14.27 8.22 5.97
N TRP A 22 -13.49 7.24 5.54
CA TRP A 22 -13.39 6.64 4.22
C TRP A 22 -12.51 7.39 3.21
N SER A 23 -12.22 8.69 3.39
CA SER A 23 -11.44 9.46 2.41
C SER A 23 -10.07 8.85 2.14
N LEU A 24 -9.28 8.59 3.19
CA LEU A 24 -7.96 7.97 3.04
C LEU A 24 -8.02 6.53 2.49
N LEU A 25 -9.10 5.79 2.77
CA LEU A 25 -9.29 4.45 2.21
C LEU A 25 -9.65 4.51 0.71
N ILE A 26 -10.41 5.50 0.27
CA ILE A 26 -10.66 5.76 -1.16
C ILE A 26 -9.35 6.12 -1.87
N ILE A 27 -8.55 7.00 -1.29
CA ILE A 27 -7.24 7.39 -1.82
C ILE A 27 -6.32 6.17 -1.91
N ARG A 28 -6.29 5.29 -0.89
CA ARG A 28 -5.54 4.03 -0.91
C ARG A 28 -5.90 3.17 -2.13
N GLU A 29 -7.19 3.08 -2.43
CA GLU A 29 -7.63 2.30 -3.60
C GLU A 29 -7.18 2.93 -4.93
N LEU A 30 -7.15 4.26 -5.01
CA LEU A 30 -6.79 5.00 -6.22
C LEU A 30 -5.27 5.12 -6.43
N ILE A 31 -4.44 4.92 -5.40
CA ILE A 31 -2.98 4.83 -5.52
C ILE A 31 -2.55 3.74 -6.50
N ASN A 32 -3.33 2.66 -6.62
CA ASN A 32 -3.06 1.56 -7.54
C ASN A 32 -3.61 1.78 -8.95
N GLY A 33 -4.05 2.99 -9.25
CA GLY A 33 -4.57 3.41 -10.55
C GLY A 33 -6.07 3.71 -10.57
N PRO A 34 -6.57 4.13 -11.73
CA PRO A 34 -7.96 4.54 -11.89
C PRO A 34 -8.94 3.41 -11.59
N LYS A 35 -10.04 3.71 -10.88
CA LYS A 35 -11.10 2.75 -10.55
C LYS A 35 -12.48 3.30 -10.90
N ARG A 36 -13.38 2.39 -11.31
CA ARG A 36 -14.80 2.73 -11.47
C ARG A 36 -15.44 2.90 -10.10
N TYR A 37 -16.57 3.57 -10.04
CA TYR A 37 -17.37 3.65 -8.83
C TYR A 37 -17.71 2.27 -8.23
N THR A 38 -18.06 1.33 -9.07
CA THR A 38 -18.40 -0.05 -8.68
C THR A 38 -17.21 -0.79 -8.07
N ASP A 39 -16.01 -0.55 -8.60
CA ASP A 39 -14.78 -1.19 -8.12
C ASP A 39 -14.40 -0.63 -6.74
N LEU A 40 -14.55 0.69 -6.55
CA LEU A 40 -14.36 1.33 -5.24
C LEU A 40 -15.38 0.82 -4.20
N ALA A 41 -16.66 0.69 -4.60
CA ALA A 41 -17.69 0.16 -3.72
C ALA A 41 -17.42 -1.30 -3.29
N ALA A 42 -16.94 -2.13 -4.22
CA ALA A 42 -16.56 -3.51 -3.94
C ALA A 42 -15.31 -3.63 -3.05
N ALA A 43 -14.32 -2.74 -3.25
CA ALA A 43 -13.07 -2.73 -2.48
C ALA A 43 -13.23 -2.15 -1.05
N LEU A 44 -14.33 -1.45 -0.77
CA LEU A 44 -14.59 -0.78 0.50
C LEU A 44 -15.86 -1.34 1.17
N PRO A 45 -15.84 -2.58 1.67
CA PRO A 45 -17.01 -3.19 2.29
C PRO A 45 -17.48 -2.40 3.50
N GLY A 46 -18.79 -2.22 3.59
CA GLY A 46 -19.42 -1.44 4.64
C GLY A 46 -19.53 0.07 4.36
N ILE A 47 -19.01 0.56 3.24
CA ILE A 47 -19.31 1.92 2.79
C ILE A 47 -20.70 1.94 2.14
N GLY A 48 -21.58 2.80 2.63
CA GLY A 48 -22.89 3.03 1.97
C GLY A 48 -22.72 3.82 0.67
N THR A 49 -23.53 3.54 -0.34
CA THR A 49 -23.46 4.20 -1.66
C THR A 49 -23.51 5.71 -1.58
N ASN A 50 -24.39 6.28 -0.71
CA ASN A 50 -24.48 7.72 -0.51
C ASN A 50 -23.21 8.31 0.11
N ILE A 51 -22.56 7.57 1.01
CA ILE A 51 -21.30 8.01 1.65
C ILE A 51 -20.16 8.00 0.64
N LEU A 52 -20.01 6.93 -0.15
CA LEU A 52 -19.00 6.86 -1.21
C LEU A 52 -19.18 8.02 -2.21
N ALA A 53 -20.42 8.26 -2.67
CA ALA A 53 -20.70 9.35 -3.60
C ALA A 53 -20.41 10.75 -2.98
N ALA A 54 -20.69 10.92 -1.69
CA ALA A 54 -20.38 12.17 -0.98
C ALA A 54 -18.85 12.36 -0.86
N ARG A 55 -18.11 11.33 -0.40
CA ARG A 55 -16.66 11.40 -0.27
C ARG A 55 -15.95 11.66 -1.59
N LEU A 56 -16.38 11.01 -2.67
CA LEU A 56 -15.81 11.26 -4.00
C LEU A 56 -16.03 12.71 -4.45
N ARG A 57 -17.22 13.29 -4.21
CA ARG A 57 -17.47 14.71 -4.52
C ARG A 57 -16.61 15.65 -3.67
N ASP A 58 -16.45 15.36 -2.38
CA ASP A 58 -15.63 16.19 -1.49
C ASP A 58 -14.15 16.14 -1.96
N LEU A 59 -13.65 14.97 -2.32
CA LEU A 59 -12.29 14.79 -2.84
C LEU A 59 -12.09 15.41 -4.23
N GLU A 60 -13.12 15.41 -5.10
CA GLU A 60 -13.10 16.14 -6.36
C GLU A 60 -13.04 17.65 -6.13
N GLN A 61 -13.84 18.19 -5.20
CA GLN A 61 -13.82 19.62 -4.83
C GLN A 61 -12.49 20.06 -4.21
N ALA A 62 -11.81 19.15 -3.52
CA ALA A 62 -10.48 19.37 -2.92
C ALA A 62 -9.33 19.19 -3.93
N ASP A 63 -9.62 18.93 -5.21
CA ASP A 63 -8.63 18.63 -6.26
C ASP A 63 -7.71 17.44 -5.93
N VAL A 64 -8.16 16.53 -5.06
CA VAL A 64 -7.44 15.29 -4.71
C VAL A 64 -7.74 14.17 -5.71
N VAL A 65 -8.99 14.12 -6.19
CA VAL A 65 -9.48 13.10 -7.12
C VAL A 65 -10.08 13.78 -8.35
N ALA A 66 -9.83 13.21 -9.51
CA ALA A 66 -10.47 13.60 -10.76
C ALA A 66 -11.34 12.47 -11.32
N LYS A 67 -12.37 12.87 -12.06
CA LYS A 67 -13.21 11.95 -12.81
C LYS A 67 -12.84 11.99 -14.27
N ARG A 68 -12.54 10.84 -14.86
CA ARG A 68 -12.13 10.73 -16.25
C ARG A 68 -12.99 9.71 -17.01
N GLN A 69 -13.21 9.98 -18.28
CA GLN A 69 -13.78 9.02 -19.21
C GLN A 69 -12.66 8.29 -19.92
N LEU A 70 -12.59 6.96 -19.76
CA LEU A 70 -11.65 6.14 -20.52
C LEU A 70 -12.05 6.09 -22.00
N PRO A 71 -11.08 6.07 -22.94
CA PRO A 71 -11.35 5.89 -24.35
C PRO A 71 -11.91 4.48 -24.64
N PRO A 72 -12.57 4.29 -25.80
CA PRO A 72 -12.91 2.96 -26.28
C PRO A 72 -11.69 2.03 -26.35
N PRO A 73 -11.84 0.71 -26.10
CA PRO A 73 -13.11 -0.02 -25.92
C PRO A 73 -13.67 0.04 -24.49
N ALA A 74 -12.91 0.51 -23.50
CA ALA A 74 -13.35 0.49 -22.11
C ALA A 74 -14.51 1.46 -21.82
N ALA A 75 -14.57 2.62 -22.49
CA ALA A 75 -15.63 3.65 -22.44
C ALA A 75 -16.24 3.90 -21.05
N ALA A 76 -15.49 3.68 -19.98
CA ALA A 76 -15.95 3.73 -18.60
C ALA A 76 -15.58 5.05 -17.92
N LYS A 77 -16.46 5.51 -17.01
CA LYS A 77 -16.13 6.60 -16.08
C LYS A 77 -15.32 6.03 -14.92
N VAL A 78 -14.16 6.59 -14.68
CA VAL A 78 -13.25 6.22 -13.59
C VAL A 78 -12.91 7.44 -12.75
N TYR A 79 -12.50 7.16 -11.51
CA TYR A 79 -11.88 8.12 -10.62
C TYR A 79 -10.39 7.81 -10.56
N GLU A 80 -9.56 8.84 -10.51
CA GLU A 80 -8.11 8.74 -10.39
C GLU A 80 -7.58 9.85 -9.51
N LEU A 81 -6.39 9.69 -8.96
CA LEU A 81 -5.74 10.76 -8.22
C LEU A 81 -5.27 11.84 -9.19
N THR A 82 -5.40 13.10 -8.77
CA THR A 82 -4.74 14.23 -9.43
C THR A 82 -3.25 14.25 -9.07
N PRO A 83 -2.41 15.07 -9.72
CA PRO A 83 -1.03 15.29 -9.26
C PRO A 83 -0.95 15.76 -7.79
N TYR A 84 -1.92 16.53 -7.31
CA TYR A 84 -2.03 16.93 -5.91
C TYR A 84 -2.40 15.73 -5.03
N GLY A 85 -3.36 14.91 -5.44
CA GLY A 85 -3.76 13.69 -4.74
C GLY A 85 -2.64 12.65 -4.67
N GLU A 86 -1.80 12.53 -5.70
CA GLU A 86 -0.63 11.64 -5.70
C GLU A 86 0.38 12.01 -4.58
N GLY A 87 0.44 13.28 -4.19
CA GLY A 87 1.23 13.75 -3.05
C GLY A 87 0.83 13.11 -1.72
N LEU A 88 -0.35 12.48 -1.62
CA LEU A 88 -0.80 11.76 -0.42
C LEU A 88 -0.24 10.33 -0.32
N ARG A 89 0.46 9.82 -1.33
CA ARG A 89 1.02 8.46 -1.36
C ARG A 89 1.96 8.22 -0.18
N GLU A 90 2.98 9.05 -0.02
CA GLU A 90 3.95 8.92 1.07
C GLU A 90 3.36 9.17 2.47
N PRO A 91 2.55 10.21 2.70
CA PRO A 91 1.81 10.35 3.96
C PRO A 91 0.95 9.13 4.31
N LEU A 92 0.27 8.53 3.31
CA LEU A 92 -0.56 7.35 3.53
C LEU A 92 0.29 6.13 3.89
N TYR A 93 1.43 5.92 3.23
CA TYR A 93 2.37 4.85 3.58
C TYR A 93 2.99 5.06 4.97
N ALA A 94 3.33 6.29 5.35
CA ALA A 94 3.78 6.61 6.70
C ALA A 94 2.70 6.28 7.75
N LEU A 95 1.44 6.64 7.47
CA LEU A 95 0.31 6.31 8.33
C LEU A 95 0.09 4.78 8.41
N ALA A 96 0.25 4.06 7.31
CA ALA A 96 0.14 2.60 7.28
C ALA A 96 1.22 1.94 8.16
N ARG A 97 2.50 2.37 8.06
CA ARG A 97 3.58 1.89 8.93
C ARG A 97 3.29 2.17 10.41
N TRP A 98 2.86 3.41 10.72
CA TRP A 98 2.50 3.76 12.09
C TRP A 98 1.38 2.88 12.63
N GLY A 99 0.30 2.68 11.86
CA GLY A 99 -0.84 1.85 12.25
C GLY A 99 -0.48 0.37 12.40
N ALA A 100 0.44 -0.14 11.56
CA ALA A 100 0.88 -1.53 11.61
C ALA A 100 1.56 -1.91 12.94
N ARG A 101 2.19 -0.98 13.64
CA ARG A 101 2.85 -1.22 14.94
C ARG A 101 1.90 -1.71 16.03
N SER A 102 0.64 -1.32 15.96
CA SER A 102 -0.41 -1.73 16.90
C SER A 102 -1.39 -2.75 16.30
N LEU A 103 -1.18 -3.14 15.04
CA LEU A 103 -1.98 -4.14 14.38
C LEU A 103 -1.55 -5.55 14.84
N ALA A 104 -2.51 -6.44 15.06
CA ALA A 104 -2.24 -7.86 15.22
C ALA A 104 -2.16 -8.55 13.84
N PRO A 105 -1.54 -9.73 13.75
CA PRO A 105 -1.63 -10.54 12.54
C PRO A 105 -3.08 -10.73 12.08
N PRO A 106 -3.34 -10.81 10.76
CA PRO A 106 -4.69 -10.89 10.24
C PRO A 106 -5.42 -12.13 10.79
N ARG A 107 -6.66 -11.94 11.23
CA ARG A 107 -7.54 -13.03 11.66
C ARG A 107 -8.26 -13.61 10.44
N ALA A 108 -8.69 -14.88 10.57
CA ALA A 108 -9.39 -15.59 9.49
C ALA A 108 -10.70 -14.92 9.03
N ASP A 109 -11.32 -14.09 9.88
CA ASP A 109 -12.53 -13.32 9.60
C ASP A 109 -12.26 -11.95 8.95
N GLN A 110 -11.00 -11.55 8.83
CA GLN A 110 -10.61 -10.28 8.21
C GLN A 110 -10.37 -10.48 6.71
N MET A 111 -10.96 -9.57 5.94
CA MET A 111 -10.78 -9.55 4.49
C MET A 111 -9.49 -8.81 4.12
N LEU A 112 -8.69 -9.45 3.30
CA LEU A 112 -7.60 -8.79 2.59
C LEU A 112 -8.21 -8.13 1.33
N ALA A 113 -8.13 -6.81 1.24
CA ALA A 113 -8.68 -6.10 0.08
C ALA A 113 -7.87 -6.44 -1.19
N PRO A 114 -8.50 -6.60 -2.37
CA PRO A 114 -7.76 -6.86 -3.61
C PRO A 114 -6.66 -5.82 -3.85
N GLY A 115 -5.45 -6.29 -4.18
CA GLY A 115 -4.27 -5.42 -4.36
C GLY A 115 -3.65 -4.92 -3.05
N TRP A 116 -4.04 -5.47 -1.91
CA TRP A 116 -3.44 -5.11 -0.62
C TRP A 116 -1.94 -5.36 -0.58
N LEU A 117 -1.48 -6.44 -1.23
CA LEU A 117 -0.08 -6.87 -1.20
C LEU A 117 0.84 -5.85 -1.87
N VAL A 118 0.42 -5.24 -2.99
CA VAL A 118 1.17 -4.16 -3.65
C VAL A 118 1.40 -2.99 -2.68
N ASN A 119 0.33 -2.57 -1.98
CA ASN A 119 0.40 -1.47 -1.02
C ASN A 119 1.22 -1.84 0.22
N ALA A 120 1.10 -3.07 0.72
CA ALA A 120 1.88 -3.57 1.85
C ALA A 120 3.38 -3.53 1.52
N VAL A 121 3.79 -4.08 0.37
CA VAL A 121 5.19 -4.09 -0.07
C VAL A 121 5.72 -2.66 -0.24
N ARG A 122 4.98 -1.77 -0.91
CA ARG A 122 5.39 -0.37 -1.09
C ARG A 122 5.47 0.39 0.23
N ALA A 123 4.49 0.22 1.11
CA ALA A 123 4.42 0.95 2.36
C ALA A 123 5.48 0.53 3.37
N THR A 124 5.90 -0.73 3.37
CA THR A 124 6.81 -1.28 4.37
C THR A 124 8.27 -1.32 3.94
N CYS A 125 8.58 -1.02 2.67
CA CYS A 125 9.95 -0.87 2.22
C CYS A 125 10.60 0.35 2.90
N THR A 126 11.63 0.10 3.71
CA THR A 126 12.33 1.12 4.50
C THR A 126 13.58 1.67 3.80
N GLY A 127 13.80 1.26 2.56
CA GLY A 127 14.95 1.64 1.75
C GLY A 127 15.95 0.50 1.58
N GLY A 128 16.95 0.73 0.75
CA GLY A 128 17.91 -0.28 0.30
C GLY A 128 17.52 -0.86 -1.05
N CYS A 129 18.41 -1.68 -1.61
CA CYS A 129 18.27 -2.22 -2.94
C CYS A 129 18.83 -3.66 -3.01
N VAL A 130 18.21 -4.50 -3.82
CA VAL A 130 18.76 -5.77 -4.31
C VAL A 130 18.78 -5.64 -5.83
N PRO A 131 19.87 -5.11 -6.40
CA PRO A 131 19.94 -4.81 -7.82
C PRO A 131 19.91 -6.10 -8.67
N GLU A 132 19.51 -5.96 -9.92
CA GLU A 132 19.57 -7.01 -10.96
C GLU A 132 18.77 -8.28 -10.60
N THR A 133 17.84 -8.22 -9.66
CA THR A 133 17.04 -9.37 -9.23
C THR A 133 15.56 -9.05 -9.35
N VAL A 134 14.81 -9.92 -10.03
CA VAL A 134 13.36 -9.87 -10.13
C VAL A 134 12.76 -10.84 -9.12
N PHE A 135 11.93 -10.31 -8.22
CA PHE A 135 11.25 -11.09 -7.19
C PHE A 135 9.78 -11.30 -7.55
N ALA A 136 9.29 -12.52 -7.38
CA ALA A 136 7.87 -12.81 -7.32
C ALA A 136 7.49 -13.13 -5.87
N LEU A 137 6.50 -12.44 -5.32
CA LEU A 137 5.98 -12.68 -3.98
C LEU A 137 4.53 -13.16 -4.07
N HIS A 138 4.27 -14.37 -3.57
CA HIS A 138 2.96 -15.02 -3.53
C HIS A 138 2.46 -15.09 -2.10
N VAL A 139 1.32 -14.46 -1.80
CA VAL A 139 0.74 -14.38 -0.46
C VAL A 139 -0.78 -14.53 -0.53
N ASP A 140 -1.31 -15.62 0.05
CA ASP A 140 -2.76 -15.88 0.14
C ASP A 140 -3.54 -15.69 -1.18
N GLY A 141 -2.95 -16.17 -2.29
CA GLY A 141 -3.56 -16.10 -3.61
C GLY A 141 -3.34 -14.79 -4.37
N GLU A 142 -2.75 -13.78 -3.76
CA GLU A 142 -2.23 -12.60 -4.46
C GLU A 142 -0.77 -12.79 -4.84
N SER A 143 -0.39 -12.14 -5.93
CA SER A 143 0.98 -12.15 -6.41
C SER A 143 1.41 -10.76 -6.81
N VAL A 144 2.66 -10.44 -6.53
CA VAL A 144 3.31 -9.22 -7.01
C VAL A 144 4.70 -9.55 -7.55
N THR A 145 5.10 -8.79 -8.55
CA THR A 145 6.50 -8.71 -9.01
C THR A 145 7.12 -7.48 -8.39
N ALA A 146 8.33 -7.62 -7.87
CA ALA A 146 9.11 -6.53 -7.31
C ALA A 146 10.53 -6.54 -7.90
N ARG A 147 11.02 -5.37 -8.30
CA ARG A 147 12.38 -5.14 -8.78
C ARG A 147 12.85 -3.76 -8.40
N PHE A 148 14.14 -3.52 -8.53
CA PHE A 148 14.70 -2.20 -8.28
C PHE A 148 15.19 -1.59 -9.60
N GLU A 149 14.69 -0.40 -9.91
CA GLU A 149 15.09 0.43 -11.05
C GLU A 149 15.62 1.75 -10.50
N ASP A 150 16.87 2.11 -10.82
CA ASP A 150 17.53 3.32 -10.30
C ASP A 150 17.42 3.43 -8.75
N ASP A 151 17.65 2.33 -8.03
CA ASP A 151 17.49 2.20 -6.57
C ASP A 151 16.05 2.42 -6.05
N GLN A 152 15.08 2.55 -6.94
CA GLN A 152 13.66 2.68 -6.58
C GLN A 152 12.96 1.33 -6.66
N LEU A 153 12.19 1.01 -5.63
CA LEU A 153 11.37 -0.21 -5.63
C LEU A 153 10.17 -0.05 -6.56
N VAL A 154 10.15 -0.84 -7.62
CA VAL A 154 9.01 -0.99 -8.53
C VAL A 154 8.24 -2.25 -8.13
N VAL A 155 6.94 -2.11 -7.88
CA VAL A 155 6.05 -3.23 -7.53
C VAL A 155 4.86 -3.22 -8.45
N GLU A 156 4.61 -4.34 -9.10
CA GLU A 156 3.51 -4.54 -10.04
C GLU A 156 2.67 -5.76 -9.62
N PRO A 157 1.34 -5.74 -9.81
CA PRO A 157 0.51 -6.92 -9.57
C PRO A 157 0.84 -8.02 -10.57
N GLY A 158 0.74 -9.28 -10.10
CA GLY A 158 1.02 -10.47 -10.90
C GLY A 158 2.43 -11.01 -10.73
N THR A 159 2.71 -12.10 -11.42
CA THR A 159 3.99 -12.82 -11.40
C THR A 159 4.70 -12.62 -12.71
N ALA A 160 5.95 -12.13 -12.69
CA ALA A 160 6.81 -12.11 -13.86
C ALA A 160 7.25 -13.54 -14.23
N GLU A 161 7.26 -13.85 -15.53
CA GLU A 161 7.71 -15.16 -16.04
C GLU A 161 9.21 -15.37 -15.82
N ASP A 162 9.98 -14.30 -15.73
CA ASP A 162 11.43 -14.22 -15.57
C ASP A 162 11.88 -13.95 -14.12
N ALA A 163 11.04 -14.23 -13.13
CA ALA A 163 11.42 -14.03 -11.74
C ALA A 163 12.61 -14.90 -11.33
N ASP A 164 13.68 -14.27 -10.85
CA ASP A 164 14.90 -14.94 -10.36
C ASP A 164 14.67 -15.61 -8.99
N VAL A 165 13.83 -15.00 -8.18
CA VAL A 165 13.50 -15.44 -6.82
C VAL A 165 12.00 -15.41 -6.61
N VAL A 166 11.44 -16.56 -6.22
CA VAL A 166 10.03 -16.69 -5.85
C VAL A 166 9.92 -16.89 -4.34
N ILE A 167 9.10 -16.11 -3.69
CA ILE A 167 8.83 -16.14 -2.25
C ILE A 167 7.35 -16.46 -2.06
N GLU A 168 7.05 -17.59 -1.40
CA GLU A 168 5.69 -18.01 -1.07
C GLU A 168 5.49 -18.01 0.44
N THR A 169 4.43 -17.36 0.91
CA THR A 169 4.07 -17.31 2.33
C THR A 169 2.58 -16.95 2.48
N ASP A 170 2.11 -16.84 3.71
CA ASP A 170 0.80 -16.28 4.06
C ASP A 170 0.93 -14.88 4.66
N ALA A 171 -0.17 -14.13 4.71
CA ALA A 171 -0.19 -12.76 5.20
C ALA A 171 0.18 -12.64 6.68
N SER A 172 -0.16 -13.64 7.49
CA SER A 172 0.18 -13.66 8.92
C SER A 172 1.68 -13.81 9.12
N THR A 173 2.29 -14.75 8.39
CA THR A 173 3.75 -14.97 8.42
C THR A 173 4.49 -13.73 7.89
N LEU A 174 4.03 -13.15 6.76
CA LEU A 174 4.63 -11.93 6.20
C LEU A 174 4.57 -10.77 7.21
N PHE A 175 3.43 -10.60 7.89
CA PHE A 175 3.26 -9.62 8.95
C PHE A 175 4.22 -9.86 10.11
N CYS A 176 4.34 -11.09 10.59
CA CYS A 176 5.24 -11.44 11.70
C CYS A 176 6.71 -11.24 11.34
N VAL A 177 7.10 -11.49 10.08
CA VAL A 177 8.45 -11.21 9.59
C VAL A 177 8.70 -9.69 9.53
N ALA A 178 7.79 -8.92 8.91
CA ALA A 178 7.94 -7.47 8.79
C ALA A 178 7.92 -6.73 10.14
N SER A 179 7.21 -7.28 11.14
CA SER A 179 7.19 -6.77 12.52
C SER A 179 8.35 -7.25 13.41
N GLY A 180 9.24 -8.09 12.87
CA GLY A 180 10.37 -8.67 13.64
C GLY A 180 9.97 -9.74 14.66
N GLN A 181 8.70 -10.18 14.68
CA GLN A 181 8.24 -11.24 15.59
C GLN A 181 8.83 -12.60 15.21
N ILE A 182 9.06 -12.85 13.93
CA ILE A 182 9.72 -14.04 13.41
C ILE A 182 10.98 -13.60 12.66
N PRO A 183 12.19 -14.05 13.08
CA PRO A 183 13.41 -13.79 12.34
C PRO A 183 13.37 -14.40 10.93
N ILE A 184 13.79 -13.65 9.91
CA ILE A 184 13.76 -14.09 8.50
C ILE A 184 14.45 -15.45 8.31
N PRO A 185 15.68 -15.70 8.85
CA PRO A 185 16.33 -17.00 8.71
C PRO A 185 15.53 -18.17 9.31
N GLU A 186 14.79 -17.91 10.39
CA GLU A 186 13.92 -18.92 11.03
C GLU A 186 12.69 -19.20 10.17
N ALA A 187 12.01 -18.17 9.66
CA ALA A 187 10.87 -18.31 8.76
C ALA A 187 11.21 -19.13 7.51
N VAL A 188 12.41 -18.89 6.94
CA VAL A 188 12.89 -19.66 5.78
C VAL A 188 13.29 -21.10 6.18
N LYS A 189 13.95 -21.28 7.34
CA LYS A 189 14.34 -22.60 7.83
C LYS A 189 13.14 -23.50 8.12
N THR A 190 12.10 -22.95 8.74
CA THR A 190 10.85 -23.67 9.09
C THR A 190 9.93 -23.86 7.89
N LYS A 191 10.25 -23.27 6.73
CA LYS A 191 9.42 -23.23 5.52
C LYS A 191 8.09 -22.48 5.69
N ALA A 192 7.95 -21.65 6.73
CA ALA A 192 6.86 -20.67 6.81
C ALA A 192 6.97 -19.64 5.67
N VAL A 193 8.20 -19.32 5.26
CA VAL A 193 8.52 -18.64 4.00
C VAL A 193 9.25 -19.65 3.11
N LYS A 194 8.64 -20.01 1.99
CA LYS A 194 9.26 -20.85 0.98
C LYS A 194 9.99 -19.98 -0.03
N VAL A 195 11.16 -20.40 -0.44
CA VAL A 195 12.02 -19.69 -1.40
C VAL A 195 12.40 -20.63 -2.54
N ILE A 196 12.19 -20.18 -3.76
CA ILE A 196 12.70 -20.79 -4.98
C ILE A 196 13.70 -19.78 -5.58
N GLY A 197 14.91 -20.22 -5.91
CA GLY A 197 16.00 -19.36 -6.32
C GLY A 197 16.99 -19.04 -5.20
N SER A 198 17.62 -17.87 -5.24
CA SER A 198 18.65 -17.47 -4.27
C SER A 198 18.05 -17.15 -2.90
N ARG A 199 18.33 -18.01 -1.92
CA ARG A 199 17.94 -17.79 -0.53
C ARG A 199 18.55 -16.50 0.06
N LYS A 200 19.79 -16.19 -0.29
CA LYS A 200 20.48 -14.99 0.18
C LYS A 200 19.78 -13.73 -0.29
N ASP A 201 19.34 -13.68 -1.55
CA ASP A 201 18.66 -12.53 -2.11
C ASP A 201 17.23 -12.42 -1.58
N ALA A 202 16.55 -13.55 -1.35
CA ALA A 202 15.23 -13.57 -0.66
C ALA A 202 15.34 -12.99 0.76
N GLU A 203 16.31 -13.45 1.56
CA GLU A 203 16.54 -12.95 2.92
C GLU A 203 16.90 -11.46 2.91
N ARG A 204 17.73 -11.01 1.96
CA ARG A 204 18.07 -9.61 1.77
C ARG A 204 16.84 -8.79 1.37
N PHE A 205 16.06 -9.27 0.40
CA PHE A 205 14.82 -8.61 -0.02
C PHE A 205 13.85 -8.46 1.15
N LEU A 206 13.58 -9.54 1.89
CA LEU A 206 12.67 -9.50 3.04
C LEU A 206 13.16 -8.54 4.15
N SER A 207 14.49 -8.37 4.31
CA SER A 207 15.06 -7.45 5.30
C SER A 207 14.85 -5.96 4.98
N LEU A 208 14.42 -5.63 3.76
CA LEU A 208 14.09 -4.25 3.37
C LEU A 208 12.71 -3.80 3.88
N PHE A 209 11.91 -4.73 4.40
CA PHE A 209 10.55 -4.45 4.85
C PHE A 209 10.45 -4.44 6.36
N SER A 210 9.95 -3.34 6.91
CA SER A 210 9.74 -3.17 8.35
C SER A 210 8.59 -2.20 8.61
N PHE A 211 7.95 -2.34 9.77
CA PHE A 211 7.00 -1.36 10.29
C PHE A 211 7.69 -0.24 11.07
N ASP A 212 8.99 -0.37 11.33
CA ASP A 212 9.76 0.71 11.91
C ASP A 212 9.92 1.86 10.91
N GLU A 213 9.96 3.09 11.41
CA GLU A 213 10.28 4.21 10.54
C GLU A 213 11.71 4.07 10.02
N PRO A 214 11.96 4.37 8.74
CA PRO A 214 13.31 4.60 8.29
C PRO A 214 13.91 5.64 9.24
N ARG A 215 15.07 5.33 9.83
CA ARG A 215 15.72 6.21 10.82
C ARG A 215 15.68 7.63 10.29
N SER A 216 14.90 8.51 10.94
CA SER A 216 14.64 9.85 10.48
C SER A 216 15.95 10.62 10.34
N ARG A 217 16.11 11.36 9.24
CA ARG A 217 17.19 12.33 9.07
C ARG A 217 16.98 13.58 9.96
N PHE A 218 15.97 13.56 10.82
CA PHE A 218 15.77 14.63 11.80
C PHE A 218 16.64 14.35 13.00
N VAL A 219 17.73 15.10 13.10
CA VAL A 219 18.50 15.22 14.35
C VAL A 219 17.61 15.99 15.30
N GLU A 220 17.17 15.36 16.38
CA GLU A 220 16.55 16.07 17.50
C GLU A 220 17.62 16.99 18.10
N HIS A 221 17.55 18.27 17.77
CA HIS A 221 18.20 19.29 18.56
C HIS A 221 17.29 19.59 19.74
N VAL A 222 17.55 18.97 20.88
CA VAL A 222 17.07 19.38 22.19
C VAL A 222 17.92 20.56 22.67
#